data_038b06d92c3e79f1028c9bf1ba86ac09
#
_entry.id   038b06d92c3e79f1028c9bf1ba86ac09
#
_cell.length_a   1.000
_cell.length_b   1.000
_cell.length_c   1.000
_cell.angle_alpha   90.00
_cell.angle_beta   90.00
_cell.angle_gamma   90.00
#
_symmetry.space_group_name_H-M   'P 1'
#
loop_
_entity.id
_entity.type
_entity.pdbx_description
1 polymer ?
#
loop_
_entity_poly.entity_id
_entity_poly.type
_entity_poly.pdbx_seq_one_letter_code
_entity_poly.pdbx_strand_id
1 'polypeptide(L)'
;MKILLVSDIFYPHMGGVSEHIFHLWENLRGLGHDAKILAPSFGRNQPFVNENIIRLGRAVKFPKNRSLSAITFGFTLPWSIQKLLRREQFDIVHIQGELGQTLAYFAIKYSTARNFITFHSCHEGSLGYTLAEPLMEQYFRKIDGLIAVSTVARDSASQHFPGTYRIIPNGVDIREFDGNVKPLASLAKYDPKILFVGRFEPRKGLKYLLQALPRIISVFPDAILVVVGAGIMERYYRRFIEEHVKEHVIFAVNPPRADIPHYYASCDVFCSPAIGAESFGIILLEAMAAGKPIVASDIPGYRTILVDGKEGVFCRPCDPDDLADKVIALLRDRDLREQMGRAGRAKARLHDWPIITRQILDFYTEVLNHNQ
;
A
#
# COMPACT_ATOMS: atom_id res chain seq x y z
N MET A 1 -16.64 19.04 8.31
CA MET A 1 -15.61 19.63 7.42
C MET A 1 -15.85 19.18 5.99
N LYS A 2 -15.51 20.05 5.03
CA LYS A 2 -15.50 19.73 3.60
C LYS A 2 -14.08 19.44 3.15
N ILE A 3 -13.81 18.22 2.73
CA ILE A 3 -12.45 17.68 2.55
C ILE A 3 -12.26 17.21 1.12
N LEU A 4 -11.16 17.64 0.47
CA LEU A 4 -10.75 17.15 -0.85
C LEU A 4 -9.48 16.30 -0.70
N LEU A 5 -9.59 15.01 -0.98
CA LEU A 5 -8.44 14.11 -1.12
C LEU A 5 -7.96 14.16 -2.58
N VAL A 6 -6.69 14.43 -2.80
CA VAL A 6 -6.12 14.61 -4.16
C VAL A 6 -5.02 13.61 -4.42
N SER A 7 -5.10 12.88 -5.53
CA SER A 7 -4.03 11.98 -5.96
C SER A 7 -4.00 11.80 -7.47
N ASP A 8 -2.81 11.69 -8.04
CA ASP A 8 -2.61 11.27 -9.44
C ASP A 8 -2.66 9.74 -9.61
N ILE A 9 -2.79 8.99 -8.51
CA ILE A 9 -2.91 7.53 -8.47
C ILE A 9 -4.16 7.15 -7.68
N PHE A 10 -5.12 6.56 -8.36
CA PHE A 10 -6.34 6.05 -7.73
C PHE A 10 -6.93 4.92 -8.60
N TYR A 11 -7.97 4.24 -8.13
CA TYR A 11 -8.63 3.19 -8.90
C TYR A 11 -8.98 3.62 -10.34
N PRO A 12 -8.79 2.74 -11.33
CA PRO A 12 -8.53 1.30 -11.27
C PRO A 12 -7.06 0.90 -11.07
N HIS A 13 -6.16 1.82 -10.74
CA HIS A 13 -4.78 1.48 -10.39
C HIS A 13 -4.75 0.92 -8.97
N MET A 14 -4.64 -0.41 -8.87
CA MET A 14 -4.57 -1.09 -7.56
C MET A 14 -3.20 -0.89 -6.92
N GLY A 15 -3.20 -0.60 -5.62
CA GLY A 15 -1.98 -0.42 -4.82
C GLY A 15 -2.27 0.29 -3.50
N GLY A 16 -1.31 0.26 -2.58
CA GLY A 16 -1.50 0.75 -1.22
C GLY A 16 -1.99 2.19 -1.10
N VAL A 17 -1.58 3.09 -2.02
CA VAL A 17 -2.06 4.48 -2.03
C VAL A 17 -3.54 4.55 -2.40
N SER A 18 -3.98 3.77 -3.39
CA SER A 18 -5.39 3.74 -3.80
C SER A 18 -6.29 3.19 -2.70
N GLU A 19 -5.84 2.14 -2.00
CA GLU A 19 -6.52 1.58 -0.83
C GLU A 19 -6.59 2.61 0.31
N HIS A 20 -5.48 3.28 0.61
CA HIS A 20 -5.44 4.31 1.63
C HIS A 20 -6.45 5.44 1.36
N ILE A 21 -6.48 5.96 0.13
CA ILE A 21 -7.39 7.05 -0.25
C ILE A 21 -8.85 6.59 -0.15
N PHE A 22 -9.15 5.39 -0.65
CA PHE A 22 -10.50 4.87 -0.65
C PHE A 22 -11.04 4.68 0.77
N HIS A 23 -10.32 3.98 1.63
CA HIS A 23 -10.75 3.75 2.99
C HIS A 23 -10.79 5.03 3.84
N LEU A 24 -9.82 5.94 3.66
CA LEU A 24 -9.87 7.25 4.31
C LEU A 24 -11.12 8.02 3.90
N TRP A 25 -11.42 8.08 2.60
CA TRP A 25 -12.61 8.75 2.07
C TRP A 25 -13.89 8.14 2.62
N GLU A 26 -14.01 6.81 2.61
CA GLU A 26 -15.18 6.08 3.10
C GLU A 26 -15.42 6.35 4.59
N ASN A 27 -14.36 6.25 5.40
CA ASN A 27 -14.45 6.50 6.84
C ASN A 27 -14.73 7.97 7.17
N LEU A 28 -14.14 8.93 6.46
CA LEU A 28 -14.47 10.36 6.62
C LEU A 28 -15.95 10.62 6.38
N ARG A 29 -16.51 10.02 5.33
CA ARG A 29 -17.96 10.14 5.03
C ARG A 29 -18.81 9.44 6.08
N GLY A 30 -18.41 8.27 6.53
CA GLY A 30 -19.07 7.54 7.63
C GLY A 30 -19.12 8.35 8.93
N LEU A 31 -18.15 9.23 9.15
CA LEU A 31 -18.10 10.17 10.28
C LEU A 31 -18.87 11.49 10.03
N GLY A 32 -19.59 11.62 8.91
CA GLY A 32 -20.43 12.77 8.58
C GLY A 32 -19.69 13.96 7.95
N HIS A 33 -18.47 13.76 7.45
CA HIS A 33 -17.76 14.79 6.70
C HIS A 33 -18.13 14.77 5.21
N ASP A 34 -18.17 15.95 4.54
CA ASP A 34 -18.31 16.05 3.08
C ASP A 34 -16.93 15.82 2.44
N ALA A 35 -16.59 14.55 2.24
CA ALA A 35 -15.32 14.17 1.63
C ALA A 35 -15.48 13.82 0.15
N LYS A 36 -14.61 14.41 -0.69
CA LYS A 36 -14.52 14.15 -2.13
C LYS A 36 -13.12 13.71 -2.51
N ILE A 37 -13.01 12.95 -3.61
CA ILE A 37 -11.72 12.54 -4.20
C ILE A 37 -11.54 13.24 -5.53
N LEU A 38 -10.37 13.86 -5.73
CA LEU A 38 -9.91 14.34 -7.03
C LEU A 38 -8.82 13.39 -7.56
N ALA A 39 -9.10 12.75 -8.68
CA ALA A 39 -8.22 11.76 -9.28
C ALA A 39 -8.24 11.84 -10.82
N PRO A 40 -7.27 11.23 -11.53
CA PRO A 40 -7.27 11.22 -12.99
C PRO A 40 -8.31 10.25 -13.56
N SER A 41 -8.65 10.47 -14.82
CA SER A 41 -9.42 9.55 -15.64
C SER A 41 -8.51 8.50 -16.26
N PHE A 42 -8.95 7.23 -16.26
CA PHE A 42 -8.25 6.10 -16.89
C PHE A 42 -8.97 5.57 -18.15
N GLY A 43 -9.89 6.33 -18.72
CA GLY A 43 -10.67 5.97 -19.92
C GLY A 43 -12.15 5.75 -19.63
N ARG A 44 -12.87 5.11 -20.59
CA ARG A 44 -14.35 5.02 -20.55
C ARG A 44 -14.86 4.00 -19.50
N ASN A 45 -14.13 2.93 -19.22
CA ASN A 45 -14.53 1.89 -18.27
C ASN A 45 -13.87 2.18 -16.91
N GLN A 46 -14.43 3.10 -16.15
CA GLN A 46 -13.93 3.42 -14.82
C GLN A 46 -14.76 2.65 -13.78
N PRO A 47 -14.16 1.78 -12.98
CA PRO A 47 -14.80 1.28 -11.78
C PRO A 47 -14.97 2.45 -10.78
N PHE A 48 -15.95 2.35 -9.90
CA PHE A 48 -16.25 3.37 -8.91
C PHE A 48 -16.69 4.71 -9.54
N VAL A 49 -17.83 4.71 -10.23
CA VAL A 49 -18.56 5.92 -10.61
C VAL A 49 -19.35 6.38 -9.39
N ASN A 50 -18.91 7.46 -8.77
CA ASN A 50 -19.60 8.08 -7.63
C ASN A 50 -19.49 9.60 -7.79
N GLU A 51 -20.55 10.34 -7.48
CA GLU A 51 -20.62 11.81 -7.58
C GLU A 51 -19.54 12.53 -6.76
N ASN A 52 -19.04 11.86 -5.70
CA ASN A 52 -17.99 12.37 -4.83
C ASN A 52 -16.57 12.04 -5.32
N ILE A 53 -16.43 11.33 -6.45
CA ILE A 53 -15.15 11.04 -7.10
C ILE A 53 -15.04 11.85 -8.38
N ILE A 54 -14.31 12.93 -8.29
CA ILE A 54 -14.12 13.90 -9.38
C ILE A 54 -12.94 13.44 -10.24
N ARG A 55 -13.21 13.19 -11.53
CA ARG A 55 -12.19 12.73 -12.48
C ARG A 55 -11.80 13.87 -13.41
N LEU A 56 -10.52 14.32 -13.32
CA LEU A 56 -9.98 15.38 -14.20
C LEU A 56 -8.71 14.90 -14.89
N GLY A 57 -8.57 15.26 -16.17
CA GLY A 57 -7.44 14.89 -17.00
C GLY A 57 -7.37 13.38 -17.29
N ARG A 58 -6.27 12.96 -17.88
CA ARG A 58 -5.99 11.56 -18.24
C ARG A 58 -4.67 11.09 -17.62
N ALA A 59 -4.67 9.95 -16.94
CA ALA A 59 -3.46 9.36 -16.41
C ALA A 59 -2.60 8.78 -17.54
N VAL A 60 -1.32 9.12 -17.53
CA VAL A 60 -0.28 8.48 -18.36
C VAL A 60 0.70 7.81 -17.44
N LYS A 61 0.85 6.49 -17.61
CA LYS A 61 1.76 5.68 -16.81
C LYS A 61 3.17 5.75 -17.37
N PHE A 62 4.17 5.82 -16.50
CA PHE A 62 5.58 5.76 -16.87
C PHE A 62 6.38 4.97 -15.82
N PRO A 63 7.50 4.33 -16.23
CA PRO A 63 8.37 3.63 -15.29
C PRO A 63 9.07 4.62 -14.34
N LYS A 64 9.02 4.35 -13.02
CA LYS A 64 9.74 5.09 -11.99
C LYS A 64 10.17 4.12 -10.88
N ASN A 65 11.46 4.12 -10.52
CA ASN A 65 11.99 3.34 -9.39
C ASN A 65 11.59 1.86 -9.42
N ARG A 66 11.74 1.20 -10.57
CA ARG A 66 11.37 -0.21 -10.79
C ARG A 66 9.87 -0.51 -10.55
N SER A 67 9.02 0.52 -10.65
CA SER A 67 7.57 0.47 -10.52
C SER A 67 6.92 1.33 -11.61
N LEU A 68 5.58 1.33 -11.68
CA LEU A 68 4.81 2.23 -12.56
C LEU A 68 4.25 3.37 -11.74
N SER A 69 4.62 4.60 -12.11
CA SER A 69 4.00 5.84 -11.61
C SER A 69 3.03 6.41 -12.66
N ALA A 70 2.24 7.41 -12.29
CA ALA A 70 1.35 8.10 -13.21
C ALA A 70 1.48 9.62 -13.05
N ILE A 71 1.34 10.32 -14.18
CA ILE A 71 1.17 11.77 -14.23
C ILE A 71 -0.14 12.04 -14.96
N THR A 72 -0.84 13.07 -14.53
CA THR A 72 -2.12 13.46 -15.14
C THR A 72 -1.91 14.55 -16.18
N PHE A 73 -2.40 14.32 -17.39
CA PHE A 73 -2.37 15.29 -18.48
C PHE A 73 -3.76 15.83 -18.80
N GLY A 74 -3.84 17.11 -19.14
CA GLY A 74 -5.06 17.76 -19.62
C GLY A 74 -4.87 19.26 -19.77
N PHE A 75 -5.14 19.79 -20.95
CA PHE A 75 -4.96 21.23 -21.25
C PHE A 75 -5.84 22.12 -20.37
N THR A 76 -7.00 21.64 -19.94
CA THR A 76 -7.95 22.39 -19.11
C THR A 76 -7.78 22.16 -17.61
N LEU A 77 -6.82 21.33 -17.18
CA LEU A 77 -6.62 20.97 -15.76
C LEU A 77 -6.50 22.18 -14.83
N PRO A 78 -5.65 23.19 -15.13
CA PRO A 78 -5.51 24.33 -14.23
C PRO A 78 -6.83 25.05 -13.97
N TRP A 79 -7.58 25.33 -15.02
CA TRP A 79 -8.87 26.02 -14.91
C TRP A 79 -9.95 25.16 -14.27
N SER A 80 -9.98 23.88 -14.60
CA SER A 80 -10.96 22.94 -14.02
C SER A 80 -10.76 22.77 -12.52
N ILE A 81 -9.50 22.63 -12.06
CA ILE A 81 -9.17 22.52 -10.64
C ILE A 81 -9.46 23.84 -9.92
N GLN A 82 -9.07 24.98 -10.50
CA GLN A 82 -9.36 26.28 -9.92
C GLN A 82 -10.87 26.52 -9.79
N LYS A 83 -11.66 26.19 -10.82
CA LYS A 83 -13.12 26.29 -10.79
C LYS A 83 -13.73 25.37 -9.72
N LEU A 84 -13.22 24.14 -9.61
CA LEU A 84 -13.65 23.19 -8.59
C LEU A 84 -13.43 23.75 -7.18
N LEU A 85 -12.21 24.18 -6.87
CA LEU A 85 -11.85 24.71 -5.55
C LEU A 85 -12.66 25.95 -5.18
N ARG A 86 -12.85 26.89 -6.13
CA ARG A 86 -13.68 28.08 -5.92
C ARG A 86 -15.16 27.77 -5.70
N ARG A 87 -15.71 26.78 -6.42
CA ARG A 87 -17.12 26.40 -6.29
C ARG A 87 -17.40 25.67 -4.97
N GLU A 88 -16.53 24.75 -4.62
CA GLU A 88 -16.78 23.83 -3.49
C GLU A 88 -16.38 24.43 -2.14
N GLN A 89 -15.41 25.35 -2.08
CA GLN A 89 -14.96 26.00 -0.84
C GLN A 89 -14.59 24.95 0.23
N PHE A 90 -13.56 24.13 -0.06
CA PHE A 90 -13.09 23.11 0.89
C PHE A 90 -12.43 23.73 2.12
N ASP A 91 -12.63 23.12 3.29
CA ASP A 91 -11.90 23.43 4.53
C ASP A 91 -10.48 22.86 4.47
N ILE A 92 -10.36 21.64 3.91
CA ILE A 92 -9.13 20.85 3.82
C ILE A 92 -8.90 20.40 2.37
N VAL A 93 -7.67 20.58 1.90
CA VAL A 93 -7.13 19.91 0.70
C VAL A 93 -5.98 19.01 1.14
N HIS A 94 -6.16 17.69 0.99
CA HIS A 94 -5.18 16.71 1.43
C HIS A 94 -4.60 15.93 0.25
N ILE A 95 -3.32 16.16 -0.03
CA ILE A 95 -2.57 15.48 -1.08
C ILE A 95 -2.14 14.10 -0.60
N GLN A 96 -2.39 13.08 -1.44
CA GLN A 96 -2.00 11.70 -1.19
C GLN A 96 -0.89 11.30 -2.16
N GLY A 97 0.36 11.49 -1.77
CA GLY A 97 1.51 11.19 -2.62
C GLY A 97 2.56 12.28 -2.65
N GLU A 98 2.99 12.69 -3.82
CA GLU A 98 4.10 13.61 -4.02
C GLU A 98 3.62 14.94 -4.63
N LEU A 99 4.25 16.06 -4.22
CA LEU A 99 3.95 17.39 -4.79
C LEU A 99 4.31 17.51 -6.28
N GLY A 100 5.24 16.71 -6.77
CA GLY A 100 5.63 16.71 -8.19
C GLY A 100 4.58 16.12 -9.14
N GLN A 101 3.46 15.65 -8.62
CA GLN A 101 2.34 15.14 -9.41
C GLN A 101 1.42 16.28 -9.85
N THR A 102 0.82 16.18 -11.03
CA THR A 102 0.14 17.28 -11.69
C THR A 102 -1.11 17.76 -10.94
N LEU A 103 -1.97 16.83 -10.47
CA LEU A 103 -3.18 17.21 -9.74
C LEU A 103 -2.80 17.82 -8.39
N ALA A 104 -1.83 17.22 -7.68
CA ALA A 104 -1.30 17.73 -6.42
C ALA A 104 -0.78 19.17 -6.58
N TYR A 105 0.06 19.42 -7.60
CA TYR A 105 0.61 20.71 -7.88
C TYR A 105 -0.46 21.79 -8.10
N PHE A 106 -1.44 21.54 -9.00
CA PHE A 106 -2.48 22.54 -9.27
C PHE A 106 -3.46 22.68 -8.11
N ALA A 107 -3.74 21.59 -7.35
CA ALA A 107 -4.58 21.68 -6.17
C ALA A 107 -3.97 22.63 -5.14
N ILE A 108 -2.69 22.48 -4.78
CA ILE A 108 -2.00 23.35 -3.83
C ILE A 108 -1.86 24.77 -4.39
N LYS A 109 -1.53 24.91 -5.69
CA LYS A 109 -1.39 26.23 -6.33
C LYS A 109 -2.63 27.09 -6.14
N TYR A 110 -3.81 26.53 -6.37
CA TYR A 110 -5.09 27.26 -6.36
C TYR A 110 -5.88 27.13 -5.05
N SER A 111 -5.41 26.31 -4.11
CA SER A 111 -6.06 26.14 -2.82
C SER A 111 -6.00 27.41 -1.98
N THR A 112 -7.13 27.70 -1.33
CA THR A 112 -7.29 28.66 -0.24
C THR A 112 -7.66 27.97 1.09
N ALA A 113 -7.77 26.64 1.07
CA ALA A 113 -8.03 25.79 2.22
C ALA A 113 -6.75 25.51 3.00
N ARG A 114 -6.86 24.84 4.16
CA ARG A 114 -5.70 24.22 4.83
C ARG A 114 -5.21 23.04 4.05
N ASN A 115 -3.91 23.00 3.79
CA ASN A 115 -3.30 22.05 2.89
C ASN A 115 -2.48 21.01 3.67
N PHE A 116 -2.79 19.76 3.45
CA PHE A 116 -2.07 18.62 4.04
C PHE A 116 -1.46 17.75 2.95
N ILE A 117 -0.40 17.05 3.31
CA ILE A 117 0.21 16.04 2.43
C ILE A 117 0.57 14.81 3.24
N THR A 118 0.24 13.61 2.70
CA THR A 118 0.71 12.32 3.21
C THR A 118 1.72 11.72 2.26
N PHE A 119 2.92 11.45 2.77
CA PHE A 119 3.99 10.75 2.04
C PHE A 119 3.89 9.24 2.27
N HIS A 120 3.71 8.50 1.16
CA HIS A 120 3.52 7.05 1.15
C HIS A 120 4.75 6.27 0.71
N SER A 121 5.71 6.91 0.09
CA SER A 121 6.82 6.25 -0.60
C SER A 121 8.16 6.59 0.03
N CYS A 122 9.09 5.65 -0.10
CA CYS A 122 10.50 5.90 0.11
C CYS A 122 11.14 6.13 -1.27
N HIS A 123 11.86 7.24 -1.42
CA HIS A 123 12.56 7.58 -2.67
C HIS A 123 14.05 7.54 -2.46
N GLU A 124 14.73 6.68 -3.20
CA GLU A 124 16.18 6.73 -3.35
C GLU A 124 16.48 7.74 -4.47
N GLY A 125 16.84 8.98 -4.12
CA GLY A 125 17.30 10.06 -4.98
C GLY A 125 16.58 10.22 -6.34
N SER A 126 16.00 11.36 -6.61
CA SER A 126 15.42 11.64 -7.93
C SER A 126 15.99 12.94 -8.47
N LEU A 127 16.80 12.87 -9.53
CA LEU A 127 17.26 14.04 -10.30
C LEU A 127 16.10 14.96 -10.70
N GLY A 128 14.91 14.39 -10.94
CA GLY A 128 13.71 15.17 -11.24
C GLY A 128 13.23 16.04 -10.07
N TYR A 129 13.41 15.59 -8.82
CA TYR A 129 13.11 16.39 -7.64
C TYR A 129 14.08 17.57 -7.53
N THR A 130 15.37 17.34 -7.65
CA THR A 130 16.41 18.38 -7.55
C THR A 130 16.22 19.49 -8.58
N LEU A 131 15.83 19.14 -9.81
CA LEU A 131 15.56 20.13 -10.86
C LEU A 131 14.25 20.89 -10.66
N ALA A 132 13.24 20.27 -10.05
CA ALA A 132 11.94 20.89 -9.79
C ALA A 132 11.87 21.60 -8.43
N GLU A 133 12.85 21.42 -7.56
CA GLU A 133 12.90 21.91 -6.19
C GLU A 133 12.58 23.41 -6.05
N PRO A 134 13.17 24.33 -6.82
CA PRO A 134 12.87 25.76 -6.70
C PRO A 134 11.41 26.11 -7.03
N LEU A 135 10.82 25.38 -7.99
CA LEU A 135 9.42 25.56 -8.36
C LEU A 135 8.47 24.95 -7.31
N MET A 136 8.90 23.88 -6.65
CA MET A 136 8.10 23.18 -5.65
C MET A 136 8.16 23.87 -4.28
N GLU A 137 9.25 24.55 -3.96
CA GLU A 137 9.46 25.21 -2.66
C GLU A 137 8.36 26.25 -2.35
N GLN A 138 8.00 27.09 -3.32
CA GLN A 138 6.95 28.08 -3.13
C GLN A 138 5.57 27.48 -2.82
N TYR A 139 5.29 26.27 -3.33
CA TYR A 139 4.03 25.58 -3.05
C TYR A 139 4.12 24.73 -1.79
N PHE A 140 5.31 24.23 -1.46
CA PHE A 140 5.55 23.55 -0.21
C PHE A 140 5.28 24.44 1.00
N ARG A 141 5.64 25.73 0.91
CA ARG A 141 5.32 26.76 1.94
C ARG A 141 3.82 26.96 2.18
N LYS A 142 2.94 26.45 1.30
CA LYS A 142 1.49 26.48 1.49
C LYS A 142 0.95 25.22 2.20
N ILE A 143 1.82 24.28 2.55
CA ILE A 143 1.43 23.06 3.28
C ILE A 143 1.39 23.38 4.77
N ASP A 144 0.23 23.20 5.39
CA ASP A 144 -0.01 23.44 6.81
C ASP A 144 0.29 22.19 7.66
N GLY A 145 0.17 20.98 7.09
CA GLY A 145 0.42 19.74 7.81
C GLY A 145 1.13 18.67 6.99
N LEU A 146 2.20 18.10 7.54
CA LEU A 146 3.00 17.03 6.95
C LEU A 146 2.72 15.72 7.67
N ILE A 147 2.26 14.69 6.90
CA ILE A 147 2.03 13.34 7.39
C ILE A 147 2.98 12.40 6.66
N ALA A 148 3.55 11.44 7.38
CA ALA A 148 4.27 10.33 6.79
C ALA A 148 3.72 9.01 7.35
N VAL A 149 3.59 7.99 6.49
CA VAL A 149 3.03 6.68 6.90
C VAL A 149 3.99 5.87 7.76
N SER A 150 5.25 6.28 7.86
CA SER A 150 6.29 5.64 8.69
C SER A 150 7.48 6.58 8.88
N THR A 151 8.38 6.21 9.78
CA THR A 151 9.67 6.91 9.95
C THR A 151 10.50 6.84 8.66
N VAL A 152 10.47 5.71 7.94
CA VAL A 152 11.17 5.54 6.65
C VAL A 152 10.62 6.48 5.57
N ALA A 153 9.30 6.64 5.50
CA ALA A 153 8.68 7.60 4.57
C ALA A 153 9.02 9.05 4.96
N ARG A 154 9.01 9.37 6.27
CA ARG A 154 9.42 10.68 6.79
C ARG A 154 10.88 10.98 6.42
N ASP A 155 11.79 10.07 6.72
CA ASP A 155 13.24 10.30 6.52
C ASP A 155 13.58 10.47 5.04
N SER A 156 12.87 9.76 4.15
CA SER A 156 12.97 9.96 2.72
C SER A 156 12.38 11.31 2.26
N ALA A 157 11.20 11.68 2.75
CA ALA A 157 10.53 12.92 2.35
C ALA A 157 11.27 14.16 2.88
N SER A 158 11.80 14.11 4.11
CA SER A 158 12.47 15.23 4.77
C SER A 158 13.77 15.68 4.09
N GLN A 159 14.36 14.84 3.24
CA GLN A 159 15.51 15.20 2.41
C GLN A 159 15.18 16.32 1.40
N HIS A 160 13.93 16.42 0.96
CA HIS A 160 13.47 17.40 -0.03
C HIS A 160 12.44 18.39 0.55
N PHE A 161 11.74 17.99 1.60
CA PHE A 161 10.65 18.74 2.21
C PHE A 161 10.91 18.86 3.74
N PRO A 162 11.76 19.80 4.18
CA PRO A 162 12.08 19.97 5.60
C PRO A 162 10.85 20.43 6.38
N GLY A 163 10.63 19.88 7.58
CA GLY A 163 9.51 20.24 8.43
C GLY A 163 9.23 19.25 9.54
N THR A 164 8.19 19.51 10.32
CA THR A 164 7.73 18.62 11.39
C THR A 164 6.64 17.68 10.84
N TYR A 165 6.93 16.39 10.88
CA TYR A 165 6.03 15.35 10.37
C TYR A 165 5.25 14.68 11.49
N ARG A 166 3.95 14.54 11.31
CA ARG A 166 3.14 13.62 12.08
C ARG A 166 3.24 12.21 11.46
N ILE A 167 3.67 11.23 12.24
CA ILE A 167 3.65 9.83 11.77
C ILE A 167 2.26 9.28 12.01
N ILE A 168 1.53 9.00 10.93
CA ILE A 168 0.21 8.35 10.96
C ILE A 168 0.28 7.15 10.00
N PRO A 169 0.26 5.91 10.51
CA PRO A 169 0.48 4.72 9.69
C PRO A 169 -0.67 4.46 8.72
N ASN A 170 -0.46 3.55 7.78
CA ASN A 170 -1.55 3.04 6.97
C ASN A 170 -2.50 2.20 7.80
N GLY A 171 -3.76 2.17 7.40
CA GLY A 171 -4.79 1.32 7.97
C GLY A 171 -5.00 0.01 7.22
N VAL A 172 -5.78 -0.86 7.84
CA VAL A 172 -6.37 -2.06 7.25
C VAL A 172 -7.85 -2.12 7.67
N ASP A 173 -8.75 -2.57 6.80
CA ASP A 173 -10.11 -2.89 7.23
C ASP A 173 -10.12 -4.30 7.84
N ILE A 174 -10.11 -4.36 9.17
CA ILE A 174 -10.04 -5.65 9.87
C ILE A 174 -11.25 -6.54 9.59
N ARG A 175 -12.40 -5.97 9.19
CA ARG A 175 -13.62 -6.72 8.88
C ARG A 175 -13.51 -7.50 7.57
N GLU A 176 -12.70 -6.98 6.62
CA GLU A 176 -12.44 -7.67 5.36
C GLU A 176 -11.56 -8.93 5.55
N PHE A 177 -10.75 -8.98 6.63
CA PHE A 177 -9.76 -10.04 6.86
C PHE A 177 -10.02 -10.84 8.14
N ASP A 178 -11.15 -10.68 8.80
CA ASP A 178 -11.44 -11.34 10.07
C ASP A 178 -11.63 -12.87 9.92
N GLY A 179 -11.77 -13.55 11.06
CA GLY A 179 -11.92 -15.01 11.11
C GLY A 179 -13.20 -15.57 10.45
N ASN A 180 -14.12 -14.71 9.98
CA ASN A 180 -15.35 -15.13 9.29
C ASN A 180 -15.14 -15.31 7.78
N VAL A 181 -14.01 -14.84 7.25
CA VAL A 181 -13.65 -15.02 5.84
C VAL A 181 -13.36 -16.49 5.56
N LYS A 182 -14.15 -17.09 4.66
CA LYS A 182 -14.01 -18.51 4.33
C LYS A 182 -12.79 -18.75 3.44
N PRO A 183 -11.96 -19.76 3.72
CA PRO A 183 -10.91 -20.21 2.81
C PRO A 183 -11.47 -20.63 1.46
N LEU A 184 -10.65 -20.53 0.42
CA LEU A 184 -11.00 -20.98 -0.93
C LEU A 184 -11.10 -22.51 -0.98
N ALA A 185 -12.25 -23.02 -1.36
CA ALA A 185 -12.48 -24.49 -1.49
C ALA A 185 -11.52 -25.14 -2.49
N SER A 186 -11.11 -24.44 -3.54
CA SER A 186 -10.15 -24.91 -4.54
C SER A 186 -8.75 -25.20 -3.96
N LEU A 187 -8.41 -24.58 -2.84
CA LEU A 187 -7.12 -24.76 -2.15
C LEU A 187 -7.19 -25.79 -1.01
N ALA A 188 -8.36 -26.33 -0.69
CA ALA A 188 -8.55 -27.22 0.46
C ALA A 188 -7.74 -28.53 0.40
N LYS A 189 -7.42 -28.99 -0.81
CA LYS A 189 -6.67 -30.25 -1.03
C LYS A 189 -5.17 -30.15 -0.77
N TYR A 190 -4.63 -28.94 -0.62
CA TYR A 190 -3.20 -28.72 -0.40
C TYR A 190 -2.92 -28.44 1.08
N ASP A 191 -1.78 -28.93 1.58
CA ASP A 191 -1.32 -28.69 2.96
C ASP A 191 0.19 -28.96 3.06
N PRO A 192 1.01 -27.97 3.48
CA PRO A 192 0.66 -26.59 3.82
C PRO A 192 0.56 -25.62 2.62
N LYS A 193 0.02 -24.45 2.87
CA LYS A 193 -0.19 -23.39 1.88
C LYS A 193 0.60 -22.13 2.20
N ILE A 194 1.47 -21.73 1.29
CA ILE A 194 2.28 -20.52 1.35
C ILE A 194 1.65 -19.47 0.45
N LEU A 195 1.51 -18.24 0.93
CA LEU A 195 0.91 -17.14 0.17
C LEU A 195 1.91 -16.01 -0.07
N PHE A 196 1.95 -15.55 -1.30
CA PHE A 196 2.53 -14.27 -1.71
C PHE A 196 1.44 -13.39 -2.30
N VAL A 197 1.37 -12.12 -1.86
CA VAL A 197 0.47 -11.10 -2.44
C VAL A 197 1.30 -9.90 -2.84
N GLY A 198 1.17 -9.46 -4.10
CA GLY A 198 1.88 -8.26 -4.55
C GLY A 198 1.93 -8.09 -6.05
N ARG A 199 2.30 -6.87 -6.47
CA ARG A 199 2.54 -6.61 -7.90
C ARG A 199 3.75 -7.41 -8.39
N PHE A 200 3.69 -7.89 -9.62
CA PHE A 200 4.81 -8.62 -10.24
C PHE A 200 5.91 -7.64 -10.66
N GLU A 201 6.60 -7.10 -9.66
CA GLU A 201 7.70 -6.13 -9.77
C GLU A 201 8.96 -6.69 -9.10
N PRO A 202 10.16 -6.43 -9.66
CA PRO A 202 11.42 -6.97 -9.12
C PRO A 202 11.62 -6.66 -7.63
N ARG A 203 11.24 -5.46 -7.18
CA ARG A 203 11.40 -5.04 -5.79
C ARG A 203 10.57 -5.86 -4.78
N LYS A 204 9.51 -6.57 -5.22
CA LYS A 204 8.68 -7.43 -4.38
C LYS A 204 9.31 -8.80 -4.08
N GLY A 205 10.41 -9.13 -4.77
CA GLY A 205 11.23 -10.28 -4.43
C GLY A 205 10.64 -11.66 -4.71
N LEU A 206 9.53 -11.75 -5.47
CA LEU A 206 8.90 -13.04 -5.82
C LEU A 206 9.89 -14.07 -6.38
N LYS A 207 10.91 -13.60 -7.11
CA LYS A 207 11.99 -14.45 -7.64
C LYS A 207 12.61 -15.32 -6.52
N TYR A 208 12.92 -14.73 -5.38
CA TYR A 208 13.60 -15.43 -4.29
C TYR A 208 12.70 -16.45 -3.60
N LEU A 209 11.39 -16.20 -3.52
CA LEU A 209 10.44 -17.18 -3.01
C LEU A 209 10.28 -18.37 -3.97
N LEU A 210 10.25 -18.12 -5.28
CA LEU A 210 10.22 -19.18 -6.28
C LEU A 210 11.51 -20.02 -6.24
N GLN A 211 12.66 -19.41 -6.00
CA GLN A 211 13.95 -20.11 -5.83
C GLN A 211 14.05 -20.86 -4.50
N ALA A 212 13.34 -20.42 -3.45
CA ALA A 212 13.28 -21.12 -2.16
C ALA A 212 12.37 -22.37 -2.20
N LEU A 213 11.43 -22.41 -3.16
CA LEU A 213 10.37 -23.42 -3.20
C LEU A 213 10.89 -24.86 -3.31
N PRO A 214 11.89 -25.22 -4.14
CA PRO A 214 12.40 -26.60 -4.23
C PRO A 214 12.83 -27.14 -2.86
N ARG A 215 13.51 -26.32 -2.05
CA ARG A 215 13.94 -26.71 -0.69
C ARG A 215 12.75 -26.88 0.25
N ILE A 216 11.72 -26.04 0.14
CA ILE A 216 10.49 -26.16 0.94
C ILE A 216 9.77 -27.47 0.58
N ILE A 217 9.61 -27.77 -0.72
CA ILE A 217 8.95 -28.97 -1.22
C ILE A 217 9.71 -30.25 -0.83
N SER A 218 11.03 -30.22 -0.77
CA SER A 218 11.81 -31.37 -0.29
C SER A 218 11.47 -31.77 1.15
N VAL A 219 10.96 -30.83 1.97
CA VAL A 219 10.55 -31.07 3.37
C VAL A 219 9.04 -31.28 3.49
N PHE A 220 8.26 -30.59 2.68
CA PHE A 220 6.80 -30.65 2.63
C PHE A 220 6.32 -30.97 1.20
N PRO A 221 6.28 -32.23 0.80
CA PRO A 221 5.97 -32.61 -0.59
C PRO A 221 4.57 -32.21 -1.08
N ASP A 222 3.62 -31.97 -0.15
CA ASP A 222 2.25 -31.55 -0.49
C ASP A 222 2.06 -30.03 -0.42
N ALA A 223 3.12 -29.26 -0.10
CA ALA A 223 3.02 -27.81 0.01
C ALA A 223 2.72 -27.15 -1.32
N ILE A 224 1.97 -26.05 -1.28
CA ILE A 224 1.65 -25.22 -2.45
C ILE A 224 2.04 -23.77 -2.19
N LEU A 225 2.59 -23.10 -3.20
CA LEU A 225 2.79 -21.66 -3.25
C LEU A 225 1.67 -21.01 -4.07
N VAL A 226 0.87 -20.19 -3.43
CA VAL A 226 -0.16 -19.37 -4.09
C VAL A 226 0.40 -17.97 -4.29
N VAL A 227 0.54 -17.57 -5.56
CA VAL A 227 1.07 -16.27 -5.98
C VAL A 227 -0.09 -15.41 -6.47
N VAL A 228 -0.48 -14.43 -5.66
CA VAL A 228 -1.60 -13.54 -5.94
C VAL A 228 -1.08 -12.17 -6.35
N GLY A 229 -1.55 -11.65 -7.47
CA GLY A 229 -1.15 -10.32 -7.88
C GLY A 229 -1.38 -9.96 -9.32
N ALA A 230 -0.74 -8.87 -9.72
CA ALA A 230 -0.88 -8.30 -11.05
C ALA A 230 0.46 -7.78 -11.58
N GLY A 231 0.62 -7.78 -12.89
CA GLY A 231 1.76 -7.18 -13.56
C GLY A 231 2.15 -7.88 -14.85
N ILE A 232 2.86 -7.14 -15.70
CA ILE A 232 3.30 -7.62 -17.02
C ILE A 232 4.44 -8.66 -16.93
N MET A 233 5.04 -8.80 -15.74
CA MET A 233 6.21 -9.65 -15.54
C MET A 233 5.87 -11.10 -15.14
N GLU A 234 4.61 -11.53 -15.19
CA GLU A 234 4.22 -12.91 -14.86
C GLU A 234 5.07 -13.94 -15.60
N ARG A 235 5.17 -13.81 -16.93
CA ARG A 235 5.98 -14.73 -17.77
C ARG A 235 7.46 -14.75 -17.36
N TYR A 236 7.99 -13.62 -16.91
CA TYR A 236 9.35 -13.54 -16.42
C TYR A 236 9.52 -14.36 -15.13
N TYR A 237 8.57 -14.27 -14.19
CA TYR A 237 8.65 -15.03 -12.94
C TYR A 237 8.49 -16.52 -13.13
N ARG A 238 7.65 -16.97 -14.05
CA ARG A 238 7.49 -18.40 -14.36
C ARG A 238 8.80 -19.07 -14.79
N ARG A 239 9.80 -18.35 -15.25
CA ARG A 239 11.14 -18.88 -15.61
C ARG A 239 11.99 -19.30 -14.40
N PHE A 240 11.65 -18.85 -13.21
CA PHE A 240 12.34 -19.22 -11.97
C PHE A 240 11.73 -20.44 -11.30
N ILE A 241 10.70 -21.04 -11.89
CA ILE A 241 10.06 -22.25 -11.39
C ILE A 241 10.77 -23.43 -12.05
N GLU A 242 11.44 -24.23 -11.24
CA GLU A 242 12.05 -25.48 -11.72
C GLU A 242 10.96 -26.48 -12.14
N GLU A 243 11.26 -27.33 -13.12
CA GLU A 243 10.28 -28.23 -13.73
C GLU A 243 9.57 -29.10 -12.70
N HIS A 244 10.32 -29.67 -11.76
CA HIS A 244 9.81 -30.63 -10.77
C HIS A 244 8.94 -29.99 -9.68
N VAL A 245 8.88 -28.63 -9.57
CA VAL A 245 8.01 -27.92 -8.62
C VAL A 245 6.91 -27.11 -9.30
N LYS A 246 6.72 -27.24 -10.61
CA LYS A 246 5.71 -26.47 -11.35
C LYS A 246 4.28 -26.68 -10.84
N GLU A 247 3.94 -27.89 -10.47
CA GLU A 247 2.62 -28.22 -9.95
C GLU A 247 2.35 -27.68 -8.54
N HIS A 248 3.42 -27.25 -7.86
CA HIS A 248 3.37 -26.64 -6.54
C HIS A 248 3.19 -25.12 -6.58
N VAL A 249 2.94 -24.51 -7.75
CA VAL A 249 2.77 -23.06 -7.88
C VAL A 249 1.46 -22.72 -8.58
N ILE A 250 0.61 -21.99 -7.88
CA ILE A 250 -0.65 -21.46 -8.42
C ILE A 250 -0.53 -19.94 -8.58
N PHE A 251 -0.71 -19.42 -9.79
CA PHE A 251 -0.79 -17.98 -10.04
C PHE A 251 -2.26 -17.55 -10.15
N ALA A 252 -2.69 -16.72 -9.23
CA ALA A 252 -3.95 -15.97 -9.27
C ALA A 252 -3.66 -14.56 -9.79
N VAL A 253 -3.78 -14.38 -11.10
CA VAL A 253 -3.42 -13.13 -11.80
C VAL A 253 -4.63 -12.21 -11.89
N ASN A 254 -4.50 -10.98 -11.39
CA ASN A 254 -5.57 -9.98 -11.35
C ASN A 254 -6.89 -10.49 -10.74
N PRO A 255 -6.89 -11.19 -9.60
CA PRO A 255 -8.14 -11.60 -8.98
C PRO A 255 -8.96 -10.36 -8.59
N PRO A 256 -10.29 -10.48 -8.50
CA PRO A 256 -11.13 -9.42 -7.93
C PRO A 256 -10.64 -9.04 -6.52
N ARG A 257 -10.72 -7.74 -6.18
CA ARG A 257 -10.31 -7.26 -4.84
C ARG A 257 -11.04 -8.00 -3.72
N ALA A 258 -12.31 -8.27 -3.90
CA ALA A 258 -13.13 -9.00 -2.93
C ALA A 258 -12.63 -10.44 -2.63
N ASP A 259 -11.84 -11.03 -3.53
CA ASP A 259 -11.31 -12.38 -3.35
C ASP A 259 -10.00 -12.39 -2.55
N ILE A 260 -9.31 -11.26 -2.43
CA ILE A 260 -8.00 -11.15 -1.74
C ILE A 260 -8.06 -11.68 -0.29
N PRO A 261 -9.07 -11.33 0.53
CA PRO A 261 -9.18 -11.86 1.89
C PRO A 261 -9.29 -13.39 1.95
N HIS A 262 -9.95 -14.01 0.95
CA HIS A 262 -10.09 -15.48 0.87
C HIS A 262 -8.75 -16.19 0.66
N TYR A 263 -7.80 -15.57 -0.09
CA TYR A 263 -6.44 -16.11 -0.24
C TYR A 263 -5.69 -16.05 1.08
N TYR A 264 -5.76 -14.92 1.81
CA TYR A 264 -5.18 -14.83 3.15
C TYR A 264 -5.81 -15.85 4.10
N ALA A 265 -7.13 -15.98 4.13
CA ALA A 265 -7.81 -16.98 4.97
C ALA A 265 -7.33 -18.41 4.66
N SER A 266 -6.99 -18.70 3.40
CA SER A 266 -6.58 -20.04 2.95
C SER A 266 -5.15 -20.42 3.31
N CYS A 267 -4.24 -19.48 3.58
CA CYS A 267 -2.82 -19.80 3.76
C CYS A 267 -2.45 -20.15 5.19
N ASP A 268 -1.32 -20.85 5.34
CA ASP A 268 -0.71 -21.22 6.63
C ASP A 268 0.42 -20.27 6.99
N VAL A 269 1.16 -19.75 6.00
CA VAL A 269 2.25 -18.76 6.15
C VAL A 269 2.15 -17.73 5.01
N PHE A 270 2.26 -16.47 5.36
CA PHE A 270 2.36 -15.37 4.39
C PHE A 270 3.83 -14.98 4.17
N CYS A 271 4.26 -14.84 2.92
CA CYS A 271 5.63 -14.48 2.56
C CYS A 271 5.69 -13.15 1.81
N SER A 272 6.56 -12.24 2.30
CA SER A 272 6.84 -10.95 1.65
C SER A 272 8.35 -10.71 1.54
N PRO A 273 9.02 -11.31 0.53
CA PRO A 273 10.48 -11.28 0.38
C PRO A 273 10.97 -10.04 -0.39
N ALA A 274 10.42 -8.86 -0.14
CA ALA A 274 10.78 -7.64 -0.83
C ALA A 274 12.28 -7.32 -0.66
N ILE A 275 12.90 -6.78 -1.72
CA ILE A 275 14.34 -6.49 -1.74
C ILE A 275 14.67 -5.06 -1.26
N GLY A 276 13.66 -4.24 -1.02
CA GLY A 276 13.80 -2.83 -0.59
C GLY A 276 12.69 -1.94 -1.15
N ALA A 277 12.84 -0.62 -0.95
CA ALA A 277 11.91 0.41 -1.42
C ALA A 277 10.46 0.21 -0.95
N GLU A 278 10.28 -0.41 0.20
CA GLU A 278 9.02 -0.46 0.94
C GLU A 278 9.08 0.55 2.09
N SER A 279 8.06 1.39 2.17
CA SER A 279 7.99 2.40 3.23
C SER A 279 7.25 1.93 4.47
N PHE A 280 6.34 0.94 4.31
CA PHE A 280 5.48 0.45 5.40
C PHE A 280 5.14 -1.04 5.25
N GLY A 281 4.45 -1.43 4.16
CA GLY A 281 4.04 -2.82 3.92
C GLY A 281 2.59 -3.09 4.34
N ILE A 282 1.60 -2.49 3.67
CA ILE A 282 0.15 -2.73 3.93
C ILE A 282 -0.19 -4.23 3.89
N ILE A 283 0.42 -4.98 2.96
CA ILE A 283 0.22 -6.44 2.84
C ILE A 283 0.59 -7.22 4.11
N LEU A 284 1.50 -6.68 4.95
CA LEU A 284 1.80 -7.28 6.26
C LEU A 284 0.63 -7.04 7.22
N LEU A 285 0.01 -5.86 7.20
CA LEU A 285 -1.20 -5.60 7.99
C LEU A 285 -2.38 -6.49 7.57
N GLU A 286 -2.56 -6.71 6.27
CA GLU A 286 -3.59 -7.63 5.75
C GLU A 286 -3.35 -9.06 6.28
N ALA A 287 -2.10 -9.56 6.21
CA ALA A 287 -1.74 -10.85 6.78
C ALA A 287 -1.96 -10.92 8.30
N MET A 288 -1.59 -9.85 9.01
CA MET A 288 -1.82 -9.72 10.46
C MET A 288 -3.31 -9.73 10.79
N ALA A 289 -4.15 -9.00 10.05
CA ALA A 289 -5.59 -8.97 10.22
C ALA A 289 -6.21 -10.35 9.99
N ALA A 290 -5.74 -11.07 8.98
CA ALA A 290 -6.13 -12.45 8.71
C ALA A 290 -5.56 -13.45 9.76
N GLY A 291 -4.70 -12.99 10.66
CA GLY A 291 -4.07 -13.82 11.70
C GLY A 291 -3.06 -14.83 11.14
N LYS A 292 -2.35 -14.46 10.10
CA LYS A 292 -1.34 -15.31 9.47
C LYS A 292 0.06 -14.95 9.95
N PRO A 293 0.89 -15.95 10.31
CA PRO A 293 2.29 -15.71 10.60
C PRO A 293 3.01 -15.25 9.33
N ILE A 294 3.99 -14.38 9.50
CA ILE A 294 4.64 -13.68 8.39
C ILE A 294 6.12 -14.09 8.32
N VAL A 295 6.59 -14.41 7.10
CA VAL A 295 8.02 -14.39 6.77
C VAL A 295 8.26 -13.20 5.85
N ALA A 296 9.05 -12.23 6.30
CA ALA A 296 9.32 -11.02 5.54
C ALA A 296 10.81 -10.72 5.47
N SER A 297 11.25 -10.06 4.41
CA SER A 297 12.63 -9.58 4.34
C SER A 297 12.93 -8.56 5.44
N ASP A 298 14.14 -8.63 5.99
CA ASP A 298 14.64 -7.69 6.96
C ASP A 298 15.04 -6.36 6.30
N ILE A 299 14.04 -5.52 6.04
CA ILE A 299 14.18 -4.21 5.42
C ILE A 299 13.57 -3.10 6.29
N PRO A 300 14.09 -1.87 6.22
CA PRO A 300 13.64 -0.77 7.10
C PRO A 300 12.12 -0.56 7.11
N GLY A 301 11.48 -0.60 5.95
CA GLY A 301 10.03 -0.38 5.85
C GLY A 301 9.21 -1.44 6.58
N TYR A 302 9.64 -2.71 6.56
CA TYR A 302 8.93 -3.79 7.26
C TYR A 302 9.17 -3.77 8.77
N ARG A 303 10.35 -3.33 9.21
CA ARG A 303 10.64 -3.12 10.64
C ARG A 303 9.76 -2.05 11.30
N THR A 304 9.09 -1.20 10.52
CA THR A 304 8.14 -0.21 11.07
C THR A 304 6.85 -0.85 11.57
N ILE A 305 6.51 -2.04 11.08
CA ILE A 305 5.25 -2.72 11.41
C ILE A 305 5.43 -4.13 11.94
N LEU A 306 6.45 -4.87 11.55
CA LEU A 306 6.72 -6.24 12.01
C LEU A 306 7.81 -6.23 13.08
N VAL A 307 7.61 -7.00 14.14
CA VAL A 307 8.60 -7.30 15.17
C VAL A 307 9.00 -8.76 15.05
N ASP A 308 10.31 -9.00 14.90
CA ASP A 308 10.85 -10.36 14.76
C ASP A 308 10.49 -11.25 15.94
N GLY A 309 10.06 -12.48 15.65
CA GLY A 309 9.62 -13.45 16.65
C GLY A 309 8.23 -13.19 17.26
N LYS A 310 7.54 -12.07 16.93
CA LYS A 310 6.25 -11.73 17.53
C LYS A 310 5.08 -11.92 16.57
N GLU A 311 4.97 -11.15 15.50
CA GLU A 311 3.94 -11.31 14.48
C GLU A 311 4.42 -12.14 13.28
N GLY A 312 5.71 -12.40 13.21
CA GLY A 312 6.39 -13.15 12.16
C GLY A 312 7.89 -13.16 12.37
N VAL A 313 8.63 -13.59 11.36
CA VAL A 313 10.09 -13.65 11.39
C VAL A 313 10.69 -12.92 10.19
N PHE A 314 11.88 -12.35 10.38
CA PHE A 314 12.65 -11.79 9.28
C PHE A 314 13.56 -12.83 8.64
N CYS A 315 13.71 -12.69 7.31
CA CYS A 315 14.73 -13.36 6.52
C CYS A 315 15.67 -12.33 5.87
N ARG A 316 16.87 -12.74 5.52
CA ARG A 316 17.82 -11.90 4.79
C ARG A 316 17.26 -11.56 3.40
N PRO A 317 17.28 -10.29 3.00
CA PRO A 317 16.86 -9.90 1.64
C PRO A 317 17.72 -10.61 0.58
N CYS A 318 17.08 -11.00 -0.53
CA CYS A 318 17.74 -11.66 -1.66
C CYS A 318 18.38 -13.02 -1.34
N ASP A 319 18.01 -13.67 -0.25
CA ASP A 319 18.54 -14.97 0.18
C ASP A 319 17.44 -16.05 0.16
N PRO A 320 17.36 -16.87 -0.90
CA PRO A 320 16.35 -17.93 -1.00
C PRO A 320 16.49 -19.03 0.05
N ASP A 321 17.73 -19.31 0.48
CA ASP A 321 17.99 -20.36 1.45
C ASP A 321 17.50 -19.97 2.85
N ASP A 322 17.83 -18.76 3.29
CA ASP A 322 17.35 -18.25 4.58
C ASP A 322 15.82 -18.10 4.57
N LEU A 323 15.25 -17.63 3.45
CA LEU A 323 13.79 -17.58 3.28
C LEU A 323 13.15 -18.97 3.41
N ALA A 324 13.72 -19.99 2.75
CA ALA A 324 13.24 -21.37 2.86
C ALA A 324 13.31 -21.88 4.30
N ASP A 325 14.44 -21.65 4.99
CA ASP A 325 14.62 -22.08 6.38
C ASP A 325 13.58 -21.46 7.33
N LYS A 326 13.29 -20.16 7.18
CA LYS A 326 12.26 -19.47 7.98
C LYS A 326 10.85 -20.00 7.69
N VAL A 327 10.51 -20.24 6.43
CA VAL A 327 9.23 -20.85 6.05
C VAL A 327 9.10 -22.26 6.61
N ILE A 328 10.12 -23.11 6.43
CA ILE A 328 10.13 -24.49 6.95
C ILE A 328 9.98 -24.50 8.48
N ALA A 329 10.69 -23.62 9.19
CA ALA A 329 10.59 -23.53 10.65
C ALA A 329 9.16 -23.20 11.09
N LEU A 330 8.52 -22.21 10.48
CA LEU A 330 7.13 -21.87 10.79
C LEU A 330 6.15 -22.98 10.42
N LEU A 331 6.35 -23.66 9.28
CA LEU A 331 5.46 -24.75 8.88
C LEU A 331 5.53 -25.95 9.83
N ARG A 332 6.68 -26.21 10.45
CA ARG A 332 6.85 -27.29 11.45
C ARG A 332 6.20 -27.00 12.80
N ASP A 333 6.07 -25.74 13.17
CA ASP A 333 5.59 -25.32 14.49
C ASP A 333 4.21 -24.65 14.39
N ARG A 334 3.17 -25.46 14.57
CA ARG A 334 1.78 -24.98 14.53
C ARG A 334 1.47 -24.00 15.66
N ASP A 335 1.95 -24.29 16.86
CA ASP A 335 1.65 -23.47 18.05
C ASP A 335 2.27 -22.09 17.90
N LEU A 336 3.50 -22.01 17.37
CA LEU A 336 4.17 -20.77 17.06
C LEU A 336 3.39 -19.97 15.99
N ARG A 337 2.91 -20.64 14.91
CA ARG A 337 2.08 -19.98 13.90
C ARG A 337 0.81 -19.37 14.51
N GLU A 338 0.12 -20.12 15.36
CA GLU A 338 -1.08 -19.63 16.03
C GLU A 338 -0.79 -18.47 17.00
N GLN A 339 0.33 -18.54 17.73
CA GLN A 339 0.78 -17.46 18.61
C GLN A 339 1.07 -16.18 17.82
N MET A 340 1.85 -16.29 16.73
CA MET A 340 2.16 -15.16 15.85
C MET A 340 0.89 -14.58 15.20
N GLY A 341 -0.02 -15.45 14.76
CA GLY A 341 -1.30 -15.03 14.19
C GLY A 341 -2.16 -14.24 15.19
N ARG A 342 -2.22 -14.65 16.46
CA ARG A 342 -2.90 -13.90 17.52
C ARG A 342 -2.24 -12.55 17.78
N ALA A 343 -0.92 -12.51 17.85
CA ALA A 343 -0.17 -11.25 18.01
C ALA A 343 -0.40 -10.30 16.83
N GLY A 344 -0.39 -10.84 15.61
CA GLY A 344 -0.68 -10.10 14.38
C GLY A 344 -2.07 -9.46 14.41
N ARG A 345 -3.12 -10.23 14.73
CA ARG A 345 -4.49 -9.70 14.85
C ARG A 345 -4.60 -8.59 15.90
N ALA A 346 -3.95 -8.77 17.05
CA ALA A 346 -3.96 -7.74 18.09
C ALA A 346 -3.32 -6.43 17.59
N LYS A 347 -2.23 -6.52 16.83
CA LYS A 347 -1.57 -5.37 16.23
C LYS A 347 -2.39 -4.74 15.11
N ALA A 348 -2.99 -5.53 14.20
CA ALA A 348 -3.84 -5.04 13.12
C ALA A 348 -5.02 -4.20 13.63
N ARG A 349 -5.62 -4.59 14.78
CA ARG A 349 -6.69 -3.81 15.42
C ARG A 349 -6.30 -2.38 15.78
N LEU A 350 -5.03 -2.12 16.09
CA LEU A 350 -4.52 -0.77 16.35
C LEU A 350 -4.36 0.07 15.07
N HIS A 351 -4.44 -0.60 13.92
CA HIS A 351 -4.33 0.00 12.59
C HIS A 351 -5.65 -0.07 11.82
N ASP A 352 -6.78 -0.30 12.51
CA ASP A 352 -8.08 -0.29 11.85
C ASP A 352 -8.40 1.12 11.29
N TRP A 353 -8.98 1.17 10.10
CA TRP A 353 -9.25 2.44 9.40
C TRP A 353 -10.00 3.46 10.23
N PRO A 354 -11.01 3.14 11.06
CA PRO A 354 -11.65 4.11 11.95
C PRO A 354 -10.65 4.78 12.90
N ILE A 355 -9.65 4.05 13.43
CA ILE A 355 -8.62 4.59 14.32
C ILE A 355 -7.68 5.52 13.55
N ILE A 356 -7.20 5.08 12.39
CA ILE A 356 -6.28 5.87 11.56
C ILE A 356 -6.98 7.15 11.06
N THR A 357 -8.24 7.04 10.63
CA THR A 357 -9.02 8.21 10.20
C THR A 357 -9.19 9.21 11.33
N ARG A 358 -9.42 8.74 12.56
CA ARG A 358 -9.51 9.63 13.73
C ARG A 358 -8.20 10.39 13.97
N GLN A 359 -7.05 9.71 13.90
CA GLN A 359 -5.74 10.36 14.04
C GLN A 359 -5.51 11.46 12.98
N ILE A 360 -5.95 11.22 11.74
CA ILE A 360 -5.88 12.21 10.67
C ILE A 360 -6.79 13.41 10.96
N LEU A 361 -8.04 13.16 11.40
CA LEU A 361 -9.00 14.20 11.77
C LEU A 361 -8.54 15.04 12.97
N ASP A 362 -7.94 14.41 13.97
CA ASP A 362 -7.39 15.10 15.13
C ASP A 362 -6.26 16.04 14.68
N PHE A 363 -5.41 15.59 13.76
CA PHE A 363 -4.36 16.45 13.21
C PHE A 363 -4.92 17.59 12.34
N TYR A 364 -5.98 17.36 11.55
CA TYR A 364 -6.66 18.45 10.85
C TYR A 364 -7.17 19.51 11.83
N THR A 365 -7.84 19.07 12.89
CA THR A 365 -8.44 19.94 13.91
C THR A 365 -7.37 20.75 14.67
N GLU A 366 -6.25 20.10 15.02
CA GLU A 366 -5.10 20.76 15.66
C GLU A 366 -4.58 21.91 14.79
N VAL A 367 -4.35 21.68 13.50
CA VAL A 367 -3.84 22.70 12.57
C VAL A 367 -4.87 23.80 12.32
N LEU A 368 -6.17 23.47 12.24
CA LEU A 368 -7.22 24.48 12.10
C LEU A 368 -7.28 25.42 13.29
N ASN A 369 -7.09 24.91 14.52
CA ASN A 369 -7.20 25.68 15.76
C ASN A 369 -5.95 26.52 16.09
N HIS A 370 -4.76 26.11 15.65
CA HIS A 370 -3.50 26.83 15.95
C HIS A 370 -3.36 28.16 15.20
N ASN A 371 -4.25 28.48 14.28
CA ASN A 371 -4.21 29.69 13.44
C ASN A 371 -5.47 30.56 13.62
N GLN A 372 -6.27 30.34 14.67
CA GLN A 372 -7.25 31.29 15.20
C GLN A 372 -6.64 32.07 16.37
#